data_991e4ec9430555ead302bb0b27dda3ee
#
_entry.id   991e4ec9430555ead302bb0b27dda3ee
#
_cell.length_a   1.000
_cell.length_b   1.000
_cell.length_c   1.000
_cell.angle_alpha   90.00
_cell.angle_beta   90.00
_cell.angle_gamma   90.00
#
_symmetry.space_group_name_H-M   'P 1'
#
loop_
_entity.id
_entity.type
_entity.pdbx_description
1 polymer ?
#
loop_
_entity_poly.entity_id
_entity_poly.type
_entity_poly.pdbx_seq_one_letter_code
_entity_poly.pdbx_strand_id
1 'polypeptide(L)'
;IMNSKDLRAIQHVKKLVDIGIDSLKIEGRTKSHYYVARTARIYRQAIDDVANGIEFNQQYLRDLENLSNRGYTEGFYRRHVPQETQNYSTGVSTTFSQKYVAEVMRWNDETQCAEVLVKNKFSVGDTLEVIQPDKSFQIILKSMTDLKGNDMQVAPGSGYEVAIPMSEKIDEMAIIARNSD
;
A
#
# COMPACT_ATOMS: atom_id res chain seq x y z
N ILE A 1 6.97 16.07 21.61
CA ILE A 1 5.89 16.37 20.64
C ILE A 1 4.92 15.19 20.70
N MET A 2 3.69 15.45 21.14
CA MET A 2 2.66 14.43 21.22
C MET A 2 1.97 14.29 19.88
N ASN A 3 2.01 13.10 19.28
CA ASN A 3 1.27 12.76 18.07
C ASN A 3 0.24 11.69 18.40
N SER A 4 -0.99 11.85 17.90
CA SER A 4 -2.00 10.81 18.00
C SER A 4 -1.61 9.59 17.16
N LYS A 5 -1.92 8.38 17.66
CA LYS A 5 -1.84 7.15 16.89
C LYS A 5 -2.85 7.19 15.74
N ASP A 6 -2.59 6.42 14.70
CA ASP A 6 -3.52 6.29 13.57
C ASP A 6 -4.76 5.48 14.02
N LEU A 7 -5.96 5.99 13.76
CA LEU A 7 -7.20 5.27 14.05
C LEU A 7 -7.40 4.13 13.04
N ARG A 8 -7.60 2.91 13.53
CA ARG A 8 -7.88 1.74 12.72
C ARG A 8 -9.16 1.06 13.19
N ALA A 9 -10.15 0.95 12.30
CA ALA A 9 -11.45 0.38 12.60
C ALA A 9 -11.80 -0.86 11.74
N ILE A 10 -10.82 -1.44 11.03
CA ILE A 10 -11.07 -2.49 10.05
C ILE A 10 -11.72 -3.74 10.65
N GLN A 11 -11.36 -4.11 11.87
CA GLN A 11 -11.97 -5.23 12.61
C GLN A 11 -13.41 -4.96 13.05
N HIS A 12 -13.87 -3.73 12.91
CA HIS A 12 -15.23 -3.32 13.25
C HIS A 12 -16.14 -3.16 12.03
N VAL A 13 -15.63 -3.36 10.80
CA VAL A 13 -16.40 -3.16 9.55
C VAL A 13 -17.70 -3.96 9.58
N LYS A 14 -17.66 -5.23 9.97
CA LYS A 14 -18.89 -6.04 10.07
C LYS A 14 -19.92 -5.42 11.01
N LYS A 15 -19.50 -4.99 12.20
CA LYS A 15 -20.42 -4.35 13.16
C LYS A 15 -20.99 -3.04 12.63
N LEU A 16 -20.20 -2.25 11.91
CA LEU A 16 -20.65 -1.00 11.31
C LEU A 16 -21.70 -1.25 10.23
N VAL A 17 -21.51 -2.28 9.41
CA VAL A 17 -22.51 -2.73 8.43
C VAL A 17 -23.78 -3.24 9.13
N ASP A 18 -23.64 -4.10 10.14
CA ASP A 18 -24.78 -4.71 10.87
C ASP A 18 -25.68 -3.66 11.56
N ILE A 19 -25.12 -2.52 12.00
CA ILE A 19 -25.90 -1.41 12.58
C ILE A 19 -26.41 -0.40 11.55
N GLY A 20 -26.20 -0.64 10.25
CA GLY A 20 -26.74 0.15 9.16
C GLY A 20 -25.94 1.40 8.81
N ILE A 21 -24.63 1.39 8.97
CA ILE A 21 -23.77 2.47 8.47
C ILE A 21 -23.62 2.35 6.95
N ASP A 22 -24.05 3.36 6.21
CA ASP A 22 -24.08 3.37 4.76
C ASP A 22 -22.71 3.68 4.11
N SER A 23 -21.84 4.40 4.82
CA SER A 23 -20.56 4.85 4.25
C SER A 23 -19.47 4.97 5.31
N LEU A 24 -18.25 4.56 4.94
CA LEU A 24 -17.05 4.68 5.76
C LEU A 24 -16.12 5.71 5.12
N LYS A 25 -15.81 6.77 5.87
CA LYS A 25 -14.86 7.80 5.43
C LYS A 25 -13.45 7.47 5.95
N ILE A 26 -12.48 7.38 5.04
CA ILE A 26 -11.06 7.25 5.37
C ILE A 26 -10.41 8.63 5.25
N GLU A 27 -9.71 9.05 6.31
CA GLU A 27 -8.97 10.31 6.32
C GLU A 27 -7.46 10.03 6.27
N GLY A 28 -6.79 10.55 5.26
CA GLY A 28 -5.35 10.34 5.04
C GLY A 28 -4.63 11.57 4.49
N ARG A 29 -5.11 12.79 4.82
CA ARG A 29 -4.66 14.06 4.23
C ARG A 29 -3.15 14.29 4.25
N THR A 30 -2.44 13.81 5.28
CA THR A 30 -0.99 13.96 5.44
C THR A 30 -0.21 12.70 5.05
N LYS A 31 -0.88 11.70 4.51
CA LYS A 31 -0.28 10.42 4.13
C LYS A 31 0.12 10.42 2.66
N SER A 32 1.04 9.53 2.29
CA SER A 32 1.43 9.33 0.88
C SER A 32 0.31 8.68 0.06
N HIS A 33 0.34 8.85 -1.26
CA HIS A 33 -0.57 8.16 -2.18
C HIS A 33 -0.55 6.63 -1.98
N TYR A 34 0.64 6.07 -1.77
CA TYR A 34 0.81 4.66 -1.44
C TYR A 34 0.02 4.24 -0.20
N TYR A 35 0.12 4.99 0.90
CA TYR A 35 -0.65 4.72 2.12
C TYR A 35 -2.15 4.76 1.85
N VAL A 36 -2.62 5.79 1.15
CA VAL A 36 -4.05 5.96 0.85
C VAL A 36 -4.57 4.82 -0.01
N ALA A 37 -3.87 4.47 -1.09
CA ALA A 37 -4.25 3.40 -1.99
C ALA A 37 -4.31 2.03 -1.29
N ARG A 38 -3.28 1.68 -0.51
CA ARG A 38 -3.23 0.44 0.26
C ARG A 38 -4.35 0.38 1.30
N THR A 39 -4.53 1.44 2.06
CA THR A 39 -5.58 1.51 3.09
C THR A 39 -6.96 1.37 2.46
N ALA A 40 -7.26 2.14 1.41
CA ALA A 40 -8.56 2.10 0.72
C ALA A 40 -8.84 0.70 0.18
N ARG A 41 -7.86 0.05 -0.44
CA ARG A 41 -7.98 -1.30 -0.97
C ARG A 41 -8.28 -2.33 0.14
N ILE A 42 -7.53 -2.32 1.24
CA ILE A 42 -7.74 -3.27 2.35
C ILE A 42 -9.13 -3.10 2.96
N TYR A 43 -9.59 -1.86 3.16
CA TYR A 43 -10.95 -1.60 3.63
C TYR A 43 -12.01 -2.01 2.61
N ARG A 44 -11.76 -1.82 1.30
CA ARG A 44 -12.68 -2.29 0.26
C ARG A 44 -12.82 -3.81 0.31
N GLN A 45 -11.73 -4.54 0.42
CA GLN A 45 -11.76 -6.00 0.57
C GLN A 45 -12.54 -6.43 1.82
N ALA A 46 -12.30 -5.78 2.97
CA ALA A 46 -13.03 -6.10 4.19
C ALA A 46 -14.54 -5.84 4.08
N ILE A 47 -14.96 -4.81 3.34
CA ILE A 47 -16.37 -4.52 3.08
C ILE A 47 -16.97 -5.58 2.15
N ASP A 48 -16.25 -5.96 1.10
CA ASP A 48 -16.71 -6.98 0.14
C ASP A 48 -16.82 -8.36 0.82
N ASP A 49 -15.87 -8.71 1.69
CA ASP A 49 -15.95 -9.93 2.50
C ASP A 49 -17.21 -9.96 3.36
N VAL A 50 -17.51 -8.87 4.05
CA VAL A 50 -18.75 -8.76 4.85
C VAL A 50 -19.99 -8.90 3.99
N ALA A 51 -20.02 -8.26 2.80
CA ALA A 51 -21.14 -8.36 1.87
C ALA A 51 -21.34 -9.79 1.34
N ASN A 52 -20.28 -10.57 1.23
CA ASN A 52 -20.28 -11.96 0.81
C ASN A 52 -20.41 -12.98 1.97
N GLY A 53 -20.59 -12.51 3.20
CA GLY A 53 -20.70 -13.38 4.38
C GLY A 53 -19.39 -14.05 4.79
N ILE A 54 -18.25 -13.54 4.34
CA ILE A 54 -16.91 -14.05 4.67
C ILE A 54 -16.48 -13.48 6.03
N GLU A 55 -15.91 -14.32 6.87
CA GLU A 55 -15.40 -13.92 8.17
C GLU A 55 -14.18 -13.00 8.06
N PHE A 56 -13.96 -12.19 9.11
CA PHE A 56 -12.87 -11.22 9.16
C PHE A 56 -11.49 -11.88 9.01
N ASN A 57 -10.74 -11.46 8.00
CA ASN A 57 -9.40 -11.93 7.75
C ASN A 57 -8.37 -11.14 8.58
N GLN A 58 -7.70 -11.82 9.51
CA GLN A 58 -6.65 -11.24 10.36
C GLN A 58 -5.45 -10.68 9.56
N GLN A 59 -5.27 -11.11 8.29
CA GLN A 59 -4.24 -10.59 7.42
C GLN A 59 -4.38 -9.08 7.19
N TYR A 60 -5.60 -8.54 7.16
CA TYR A 60 -5.84 -7.11 7.00
C TYR A 60 -5.19 -6.23 8.08
N LEU A 61 -5.08 -6.75 9.32
CA LEU A 61 -4.37 -6.05 10.39
C LEU A 61 -2.87 -5.98 10.09
N ARG A 62 -2.27 -7.08 9.67
CA ARG A 62 -0.85 -7.15 9.31
C ARG A 62 -0.52 -6.29 8.10
N ASP A 63 -1.38 -6.31 7.09
CA ASP A 63 -1.20 -5.51 5.88
C ASP A 63 -1.23 -4.01 6.18
N LEU A 64 -2.10 -3.57 7.08
CA LEU A 64 -2.12 -2.17 7.55
C LEU A 64 -0.91 -1.85 8.42
N GLU A 65 -0.45 -2.78 9.28
CA GLU A 65 0.73 -2.59 10.12
C GLU A 65 2.01 -2.42 9.31
N ASN A 66 2.09 -3.02 8.12
CA ASN A 66 3.20 -2.85 7.19
C ASN A 66 3.27 -1.47 6.52
N LEU A 67 2.25 -0.64 6.69
CA LEU A 67 2.26 0.74 6.20
C LEU A 67 2.94 1.67 7.21
N SER A 68 3.54 2.76 6.69
CA SER A 68 4.13 3.80 7.53
C SER A 68 3.06 4.44 8.43
N ASN A 69 3.10 4.13 9.71
CA ASN A 69 2.11 4.59 10.70
C ASN A 69 2.78 5.05 12.00
N ARG A 70 2.00 5.64 12.89
CA ARG A 70 2.41 6.11 14.22
C ARG A 70 2.01 5.15 15.33
N GLY A 71 1.81 3.88 15.00
CA GLY A 71 1.08 2.93 15.81
C GLY A 71 -0.44 3.10 15.64
N TYR A 72 -1.17 2.02 15.85
CA TYR A 72 -2.62 2.02 15.68
C TYR A 72 -3.36 2.05 17.01
N THR A 73 -4.56 2.63 16.98
CA THR A 73 -5.54 2.60 18.06
C THR A 73 -6.93 2.33 17.49
N GLU A 74 -7.76 1.67 18.25
CA GLU A 74 -9.18 1.52 17.94
C GLU A 74 -10.01 2.76 18.40
N GLY A 75 -9.36 3.73 19.06
CA GLY A 75 -10.02 4.93 19.59
C GLY A 75 -11.17 4.57 20.50
N PHE A 76 -12.34 5.20 20.27
CA PHE A 76 -13.55 5.03 21.09
C PHE A 76 -14.47 3.90 20.63
N TYR A 77 -14.05 3.05 19.67
CA TYR A 77 -14.85 1.88 19.27
C TYR A 77 -15.02 0.86 20.41
N ARG A 78 -14.13 0.89 21.41
CA ARG A 78 -14.33 0.19 22.69
C ARG A 78 -14.60 1.19 23.80
N ARG A 79 -15.51 0.84 24.72
CA ARG A 79 -16.02 1.71 25.78
C ARG A 79 -14.94 2.23 26.76
N HIS A 80 -13.82 1.53 26.89
CA HIS A 80 -12.67 1.95 27.68
C HIS A 80 -11.47 2.16 26.76
N VAL A 81 -11.00 3.41 26.72
CA VAL A 81 -9.79 3.77 25.98
C VAL A 81 -8.61 3.51 26.90
N PRO A 82 -7.74 2.54 26.62
CA PRO A 82 -6.47 2.44 27.31
C PRO A 82 -5.66 3.72 27.09
N GLN A 83 -4.68 4.00 27.96
CA GLN A 83 -3.76 5.15 27.83
C GLN A 83 -2.92 5.14 26.52
N GLU A 84 -3.24 4.27 25.59
CA GLU A 84 -2.52 3.97 24.33
C GLU A 84 -2.91 4.83 23.14
N THR A 85 -3.78 5.84 23.30
CA THR A 85 -4.27 6.65 22.15
C THR A 85 -3.22 7.63 21.61
N GLN A 86 -2.16 7.88 22.35
CA GLN A 86 -1.08 8.79 21.95
C GLN A 86 0.27 8.09 21.92
N ASN A 87 1.09 8.47 20.96
CA ASN A 87 2.46 7.96 20.86
C ASN A 87 3.40 8.93 21.61
N TYR A 88 3.76 8.53 22.83
CA TYR A 88 4.69 9.29 23.68
C TYR A 88 6.17 8.94 23.45
N SER A 89 6.44 7.79 22.83
CA SER A 89 7.79 7.22 22.74
C SER A 89 8.51 7.49 21.44
N THR A 90 7.77 7.65 20.33
CA THR A 90 8.37 7.95 19.02
C THR A 90 7.52 8.97 18.27
N GLY A 91 8.09 10.17 18.05
CA GLY A 91 7.43 11.24 17.27
C GLY A 91 7.41 10.98 15.75
N VAL A 92 7.88 9.82 15.28
CA VAL A 92 8.11 9.49 13.87
C VAL A 92 7.28 8.27 13.49
N SER A 93 6.79 8.25 12.24
CA SER A 93 6.18 7.03 11.68
C SER A 93 7.22 5.94 11.56
N THR A 94 6.91 4.74 12.06
CA THR A 94 7.70 3.54 11.78
C THR A 94 7.33 2.99 10.42
N THR A 95 8.33 2.66 9.61
CA THR A 95 8.14 2.01 8.32
C THR A 95 8.50 0.55 8.48
N PHE A 96 7.56 -0.33 8.20
CA PHE A 96 7.78 -1.77 8.22
C PHE A 96 7.85 -2.30 6.79
N SER A 97 8.68 -3.28 6.59
CA SER A 97 8.85 -4.22 5.47
C SER A 97 8.57 -3.80 4.01
N GLN A 98 7.80 -2.77 3.73
CA GLN A 98 7.50 -2.36 2.34
C GLN A 98 7.82 -0.89 2.09
N LYS A 99 8.46 -0.63 0.94
CA LYS A 99 8.81 0.69 0.47
C LYS A 99 8.17 0.97 -0.88
N TYR A 100 7.42 2.07 -1.00
CA TYR A 100 6.92 2.59 -2.27
C TYR A 100 8.10 2.95 -3.18
N VAL A 101 8.24 2.31 -4.35
CA VAL A 101 9.41 2.49 -5.21
C VAL A 101 9.08 3.08 -6.57
N ALA A 102 7.89 2.84 -7.13
CA ALA A 102 7.53 3.39 -8.42
C ALA A 102 6.01 3.46 -8.64
N GLU A 103 5.62 4.20 -9.66
CA GLU A 103 4.25 4.36 -10.16
C GLU A 103 4.24 4.11 -11.65
N VAL A 104 3.28 3.32 -12.13
CA VAL A 104 3.13 3.03 -13.57
C VAL A 104 2.56 4.27 -14.26
N MET A 105 3.31 4.80 -15.22
CA MET A 105 2.88 5.93 -16.05
C MET A 105 2.03 5.47 -17.22
N ARG A 106 2.47 4.40 -17.87
CA ARG A 106 1.76 3.81 -19.02
C ARG A 106 2.21 2.38 -19.29
N TRP A 107 1.38 1.67 -20.00
CA TRP A 107 1.70 0.37 -20.57
C TRP A 107 2.17 0.50 -22.01
N ASN A 108 3.24 -0.19 -22.36
CA ASN A 108 3.74 -0.27 -23.73
C ASN A 108 3.41 -1.65 -24.33
N ASP A 109 2.44 -1.67 -25.25
CA ASP A 109 1.96 -2.91 -25.88
C ASP A 109 3.01 -3.55 -26.81
N GLU A 110 3.93 -2.76 -27.39
CA GLU A 110 4.95 -3.29 -28.29
C GLU A 110 6.06 -4.05 -27.55
N THR A 111 6.50 -3.50 -26.42
CA THR A 111 7.58 -4.07 -25.61
C THR A 111 7.10 -4.96 -24.48
N GLN A 112 5.77 -5.02 -24.22
CA GLN A 112 5.16 -5.70 -23.09
C GLN A 112 5.76 -5.25 -21.75
N CYS A 113 5.99 -3.94 -21.61
CA CYS A 113 6.61 -3.34 -20.44
C CYS A 113 5.68 -2.33 -19.77
N ALA A 114 5.73 -2.27 -18.45
CA ALA A 114 5.24 -1.14 -17.69
C ALA A 114 6.31 -0.06 -17.64
N GLU A 115 6.02 1.12 -18.18
CA GLU A 115 6.88 2.29 -18.04
C GLU A 115 6.54 3.00 -16.73
N VAL A 116 7.53 3.12 -15.85
CA VAL A 116 7.32 3.54 -14.47
C VAL A 116 8.14 4.76 -14.10
N LEU A 117 7.55 5.64 -13.32
CA LEU A 117 8.24 6.76 -12.67
C LEU A 117 8.79 6.30 -11.33
N VAL A 118 10.10 6.31 -11.20
CA VAL A 118 10.80 5.89 -9.99
C VAL A 118 10.61 6.93 -8.88
N LYS A 119 10.25 6.47 -7.70
CA LYS A 119 10.09 7.29 -6.49
C LYS A 119 11.20 7.01 -5.46
N ASN A 120 11.62 5.76 -5.34
CA ASN A 120 12.70 5.34 -4.47
C ASN A 120 13.53 4.25 -5.16
N LYS A 121 14.77 4.08 -4.70
CA LYS A 121 15.71 3.10 -5.25
C LYS A 121 15.19 1.67 -5.18
N PHE A 122 15.36 0.92 -6.28
CA PHE A 122 15.21 -0.52 -6.36
C PHE A 122 16.16 -1.10 -7.43
N SER A 123 16.34 -2.41 -7.44
CA SER A 123 17.36 -3.08 -8.27
C SER A 123 16.83 -4.38 -8.87
N VAL A 124 17.46 -4.82 -9.93
CA VAL A 124 17.28 -6.19 -10.44
C VAL A 124 17.58 -7.18 -9.32
N GLY A 125 16.72 -8.19 -9.18
CA GLY A 125 16.73 -9.16 -8.09
C GLY A 125 15.77 -8.82 -6.93
N ASP A 126 15.32 -7.57 -6.80
CA ASP A 126 14.35 -7.20 -5.76
C ASP A 126 13.00 -7.90 -5.99
N THR A 127 12.33 -8.24 -4.89
CA THR A 127 10.92 -8.67 -4.91
C THR A 127 10.03 -7.43 -4.86
N LEU A 128 9.27 -7.24 -5.93
CA LEU A 128 8.34 -6.11 -6.09
C LEU A 128 6.89 -6.60 -5.98
N GLU A 129 6.05 -5.83 -5.31
CA GLU A 129 4.60 -5.99 -5.34
C GLU A 129 3.99 -4.93 -6.28
N VAL A 130 3.26 -5.38 -7.28
CA VAL A 130 2.46 -4.54 -8.18
C VAL A 130 1.05 -4.48 -7.60
N ILE A 131 0.55 -3.27 -7.38
CA ILE A 131 -0.72 -3.00 -6.69
C ILE A 131 -1.62 -2.24 -7.64
N GLN A 132 -2.73 -2.88 -8.02
CA GLN A 132 -3.80 -2.31 -8.84
C GLN A 132 -5.10 -2.25 -8.01
N PRO A 133 -6.13 -1.54 -8.44
CA PRO A 133 -7.37 -1.42 -7.66
C PRO A 133 -8.02 -2.76 -7.33
N ASP A 134 -8.03 -3.69 -8.27
CA ASP A 134 -8.70 -5.00 -8.21
C ASP A 134 -7.80 -6.12 -7.72
N LYS A 135 -6.49 -6.04 -8.00
CA LYS A 135 -5.52 -7.10 -7.69
C LYS A 135 -4.17 -6.57 -7.23
N SER A 136 -3.41 -7.41 -6.52
CA SER A 136 -1.97 -7.25 -6.34
C SER A 136 -1.27 -8.59 -6.49
N PHE A 137 -0.04 -8.54 -6.98
CA PHE A 137 0.79 -9.73 -7.14
C PHE A 137 2.26 -9.36 -6.98
N GLN A 138 3.07 -10.37 -6.70
CA GLN A 138 4.51 -10.19 -6.53
C GLN A 138 5.26 -10.69 -7.77
N ILE A 139 6.34 -9.98 -8.08
CA ILE A 139 7.31 -10.37 -9.11
C ILE A 139 8.72 -10.28 -8.53
N ILE A 140 9.62 -11.11 -9.05
CA ILE A 140 11.05 -10.88 -8.90
C ILE A 140 11.49 -10.09 -10.12
N LEU A 141 12.06 -8.90 -9.93
CA LEU A 141 12.54 -8.06 -11.02
C LEU A 141 13.74 -8.70 -11.71
N LYS A 142 13.54 -9.28 -12.89
CA LYS A 142 14.57 -9.99 -13.64
C LYS A 142 15.42 -9.06 -14.49
N SER A 143 14.83 -8.02 -15.04
CA SER A 143 15.49 -7.02 -15.88
C SER A 143 14.69 -5.73 -15.88
N MET A 144 15.34 -4.63 -16.21
CA MET A 144 14.71 -3.35 -16.54
C MET A 144 15.61 -2.58 -17.50
N THR A 145 15.03 -1.65 -18.24
CA THR A 145 15.76 -0.75 -19.14
C THR A 145 15.40 0.71 -18.86
N ASP A 146 16.20 1.63 -19.35
CA ASP A 146 15.73 3.00 -19.53
C ASP A 146 14.70 3.06 -20.69
N LEU A 147 14.06 4.21 -20.89
CA LEU A 147 13.07 4.36 -21.99
C LEU A 147 13.71 4.37 -23.39
N LYS A 148 15.05 4.34 -23.48
CA LYS A 148 15.81 4.22 -24.74
C LYS A 148 16.20 2.77 -25.06
N GLY A 149 15.87 1.84 -24.13
CA GLY A 149 16.16 0.42 -24.28
C GLY A 149 17.55 -0.01 -23.74
N ASN A 150 18.26 0.85 -23.03
CA ASN A 150 19.54 0.47 -22.41
C ASN A 150 19.30 -0.28 -21.10
N ASP A 151 20.00 -1.39 -20.91
CA ASP A 151 19.88 -2.20 -19.69
C ASP A 151 20.29 -1.42 -18.43
N MET A 152 19.50 -1.60 -17.39
CA MET A 152 19.74 -1.01 -16.07
C MET A 152 19.70 -2.08 -14.99
N GLN A 153 20.68 -2.06 -14.06
CA GLN A 153 20.71 -2.94 -12.90
C GLN A 153 20.08 -2.28 -11.66
N VAL A 154 20.07 -0.95 -11.63
CA VAL A 154 19.58 -0.16 -10.50
C VAL A 154 18.80 1.03 -11.01
N ALA A 155 17.58 1.21 -10.52
CA ALA A 155 16.83 2.44 -10.60
C ALA A 155 17.19 3.31 -9.37
N PRO A 156 17.97 4.38 -9.52
CA PRO A 156 18.65 4.99 -8.37
C PRO A 156 17.71 5.80 -7.46
N GLY A 157 16.57 6.27 -7.96
CA GLY A 157 15.63 7.01 -7.13
C GLY A 157 14.69 7.94 -7.92
N SER A 158 14.15 8.93 -7.24
CA SER A 158 13.13 9.82 -7.79
C SER A 158 13.58 10.55 -9.05
N GLY A 159 12.68 10.63 -10.02
CA GLY A 159 12.87 11.33 -11.29
C GLY A 159 13.42 10.47 -12.43
N TYR A 160 13.80 9.23 -12.17
CA TYR A 160 14.12 8.26 -13.21
C TYR A 160 12.86 7.62 -13.77
N GLU A 161 12.92 7.31 -15.06
CA GLU A 161 11.89 6.55 -15.77
C GLU A 161 12.52 5.27 -16.31
N VAL A 162 11.88 4.13 -16.02
CA VAL A 162 12.37 2.82 -16.45
C VAL A 162 11.22 1.98 -17.01
N ALA A 163 11.55 1.05 -17.88
CA ALA A 163 10.64 0.05 -18.42
C ALA A 163 10.89 -1.30 -17.76
N ILE A 164 9.84 -1.89 -17.20
CA ILE A 164 9.87 -3.18 -16.51
C ILE A 164 9.02 -4.18 -17.30
N PRO A 165 9.61 -5.28 -17.81
CA PRO A 165 8.85 -6.33 -18.47
C PRO A 165 7.86 -6.97 -17.50
N MET A 166 6.61 -7.16 -17.95
CA MET A 166 5.55 -7.76 -17.18
C MET A 166 4.88 -8.89 -17.98
N SER A 167 4.34 -9.89 -17.27
CA SER A 167 3.64 -11.00 -17.90
C SER A 167 2.21 -10.67 -18.32
N GLU A 168 1.68 -9.56 -17.87
CA GLU A 168 0.33 -9.08 -18.17
C GLU A 168 0.31 -7.55 -18.17
N LYS A 169 -0.70 -6.98 -18.83
CA LYS A 169 -0.93 -5.54 -18.88
C LYS A 169 -1.16 -4.98 -17.48
N ILE A 170 -0.45 -3.89 -17.19
CA ILE A 170 -0.58 -3.15 -15.93
C ILE A 170 -1.30 -1.84 -16.19
N ASP A 171 -2.25 -1.51 -15.33
CA ASP A 171 -3.00 -0.26 -15.43
C ASP A 171 -2.13 0.94 -15.09
N GLU A 172 -2.43 2.06 -15.74
CA GLU A 172 -1.87 3.36 -15.36
C GLU A 172 -2.20 3.67 -13.91
N MET A 173 -1.31 4.40 -13.23
CA MET A 173 -1.40 4.71 -11.79
C MET A 173 -1.25 3.50 -10.86
N ALA A 174 -0.99 2.30 -11.39
CA ALA A 174 -0.61 1.18 -10.53
C ALA A 174 0.64 1.51 -9.72
N ILE A 175 0.66 1.06 -8.48
CA ILE A 175 1.73 1.35 -7.52
C ILE A 175 2.66 0.14 -7.43
N ILE A 176 3.96 0.39 -7.39
CA ILE A 176 4.97 -0.64 -7.17
C ILE A 176 5.64 -0.40 -5.82
N ALA A 177 5.61 -1.43 -4.98
CA ALA A 177 6.29 -1.46 -3.71
C ALA A 177 7.37 -2.53 -3.69
N ARG A 178 8.49 -2.27 -3.00
CA ARG A 178 9.54 -3.24 -2.75
C ARG A 178 9.39 -3.78 -1.34
N ASN A 179 9.47 -5.09 -1.19
CA ASN A 179 9.61 -5.70 0.12
C ASN A 179 11.04 -5.44 0.64
N SER A 180 11.15 -4.99 1.89
CA SER A 180 12.45 -4.92 2.57
C SER A 180 12.75 -6.32 3.11
N ASP A 181 13.95 -6.79 2.84
CA ASP A 181 14.48 -8.01 3.44
C ASP A 181 14.64 -7.84 4.95
#